data_0f112f104d629c03b136639fc67274d1
#
_entry.id   0f112f104d629c03b136639fc67274d1
#
_cell.length_a   1.000
_cell.length_b   1.000
_cell.length_c   1.000
_cell.angle_alpha   90.00
_cell.angle_beta   90.00
_cell.angle_gamma   90.00
#
_symmetry.space_group_name_H-M   'P 1'
#
loop_
_entity.id
_entity.type
_entity.pdbx_description
1 polymer ?
#
loop_
_entity_poly.entity_id
_entity_poly.type
_entity_poly.pdbx_seq_one_letter_code
_entity_poly.pdbx_strand_id
1 'polypeptide(L)'
;MWLINSSIGRKVVMSVTGIALILFLTFHMSMNIVALFSGEAYNMICEFLGANWYAVVATLALGALTVAHIVYAFILTAQNRSARGNERYAVTGSSPKVEWASKNMLVLGIIVLLGMLLHLFNFWYNMMFAEIVGMHTQFHPADGFAYIKETFANPVFVILYIVWIYAIWFHLSHGFWSAMQTLGINGKVWFNRWKVIGLVYTSLLMLGFLIVVLAFAFGCAPSLCCVA
;
A
#
# COMPACT_ATOMS: atom_id res chain seq x y z
N MET A 1 9.13 -22.24 17.99
CA MET A 1 9.00 -20.76 18.16
C MET A 1 7.52 -20.39 18.25
N TRP A 2 7.11 -19.69 19.31
CA TRP A 2 5.71 -19.32 19.57
C TRP A 2 5.09 -18.47 18.44
N LEU A 3 5.83 -17.46 17.91
CA LEU A 3 5.36 -16.55 16.83
C LEU A 3 4.96 -17.28 15.54
N ILE A 4 5.59 -18.39 15.22
CA ILE A 4 5.35 -19.10 13.95
C ILE A 4 4.29 -20.20 14.13
N ASN A 5 4.29 -20.86 15.28
CA ASN A 5 3.50 -22.10 15.51
C ASN A 5 2.14 -21.84 16.17
N SER A 6 1.92 -20.68 16.82
CA SER A 6 0.62 -20.35 17.42
C SER A 6 -0.26 -19.50 16.48
N SER A 7 -1.57 -19.68 16.57
CA SER A 7 -2.54 -18.86 15.83
C SER A 7 -2.47 -17.39 16.21
N ILE A 8 -2.18 -17.10 17.48
CA ILE A 8 -2.02 -15.72 17.99
C ILE A 8 -0.73 -15.12 17.47
N GLY A 9 0.39 -15.85 17.52
CA GLY A 9 1.68 -15.36 17.02
C GLY A 9 1.64 -14.96 15.55
N ARG A 10 0.99 -15.76 14.70
CA ARG A 10 0.79 -15.45 13.28
C ARG A 10 0.00 -14.16 13.06
N LYS A 11 -1.06 -13.94 13.85
CA LYS A 11 -1.84 -12.69 13.81
C LYS A 11 -1.02 -11.49 14.25
N VAL A 12 -0.15 -11.66 15.28
CA VAL A 12 0.76 -10.59 15.70
C VAL A 12 1.75 -10.21 14.60
N VAL A 13 2.38 -11.21 13.95
CA VAL A 13 3.28 -10.95 12.80
C VAL A 13 2.53 -10.22 11.69
N MET A 14 1.31 -10.66 11.36
CA MET A 14 0.45 -10.01 10.36
C MET A 14 0.16 -8.55 10.71
N SER A 15 -0.12 -8.27 11.98
CA SER A 15 -0.43 -6.91 12.45
C SER A 15 0.81 -6.00 12.44
N VAL A 16 1.96 -6.50 12.90
CA VAL A 16 3.21 -5.75 12.92
C VAL A 16 3.69 -5.42 11.51
N THR A 17 3.67 -6.41 10.61
CA THR A 17 4.02 -6.17 9.19
C THR A 17 3.04 -5.20 8.53
N GLY A 18 1.74 -5.32 8.81
CA GLY A 18 0.73 -4.39 8.29
C GLY A 18 0.94 -2.95 8.75
N ILE A 19 1.25 -2.73 10.04
CA ILE A 19 1.55 -1.39 10.57
C ILE A 19 2.82 -0.83 9.92
N ALA A 20 3.87 -1.62 9.79
CA ALA A 20 5.10 -1.19 9.13
C ALA A 20 4.85 -0.75 7.67
N LEU A 21 4.02 -1.49 6.93
CA LEU A 21 3.61 -1.11 5.57
C LEU A 21 2.76 0.17 5.55
N ILE A 22 1.88 0.39 6.53
CA ILE A 22 1.13 1.65 6.66
C ILE A 22 2.06 2.84 6.91
N LEU A 23 3.05 2.69 7.77
CA LEU A 23 4.06 3.73 8.02
C LEU A 23 4.86 4.04 6.76
N PHE A 24 5.26 3.00 6.01
CA PHE A 24 5.91 3.19 4.72
C PHE A 24 5.02 3.94 3.73
N LEU A 25 3.73 3.58 3.60
CA LEU A 25 2.79 4.28 2.71
C LEU A 25 2.64 5.75 3.10
N THR A 26 2.66 6.07 4.39
CA THR A 26 2.60 7.46 4.87
C THR A 26 3.84 8.25 4.43
N PHE A 27 5.02 7.68 4.64
CA PHE A 27 6.26 8.26 4.16
C PHE A 27 6.24 8.41 2.63
N HIS A 28 5.86 7.36 1.91
CA HIS A 28 5.81 7.34 0.45
C HIS A 28 4.85 8.40 -0.10
N MET A 29 3.65 8.54 0.47
CA MET A 29 2.70 9.59 0.11
C MET A 29 3.27 10.99 0.35
N SER A 30 3.90 11.20 1.50
CA SER A 30 4.51 12.49 1.86
C SER A 30 5.58 12.93 0.85
N MET A 31 6.40 11.98 0.37
CA MET A 31 7.38 12.26 -0.67
C MET A 31 6.73 12.54 -2.03
N ASN A 32 5.70 11.79 -2.40
CA ASN A 32 5.01 11.97 -3.68
C ASN A 32 4.24 13.30 -3.78
N ILE A 33 3.74 13.84 -2.68
CA ILE A 33 3.08 15.18 -2.67
C ILE A 33 4.05 16.28 -3.10
N VAL A 34 5.35 16.16 -2.84
CA VAL A 34 6.37 17.13 -3.28
C VAL A 34 6.35 17.30 -4.79
N ALA A 35 6.08 16.22 -5.55
CA ALA A 35 5.99 16.28 -7.01
C ALA A 35 4.90 17.26 -7.52
N LEU A 36 3.86 17.53 -6.74
CA LEU A 36 2.83 18.50 -7.10
C LEU A 36 3.35 19.93 -7.15
N PHE A 37 4.35 20.26 -6.32
CA PHE A 37 4.84 21.63 -6.13
C PHE A 37 6.15 21.89 -6.85
N SER A 38 7.07 20.90 -6.89
CA SER A 38 8.38 21.05 -7.53
C SER A 38 8.88 19.69 -8.07
N GLY A 39 9.06 19.62 -9.39
CA GLY A 39 9.68 18.46 -10.04
C GLY A 39 11.15 18.31 -9.65
N GLU A 40 11.89 19.42 -9.53
CA GLU A 40 13.30 19.41 -9.11
C GLU A 40 13.46 18.87 -7.69
N ALA A 41 12.68 19.39 -6.73
CA ALA A 41 12.71 18.90 -5.35
C ALA A 41 12.32 17.40 -5.26
N TYR A 42 11.36 16.96 -6.08
CA TYR A 42 11.00 15.57 -6.14
C TYR A 42 12.13 14.69 -6.71
N ASN A 43 12.80 15.14 -7.76
CA ASN A 43 13.94 14.42 -8.33
C ASN A 43 15.13 14.34 -7.36
N MET A 44 15.39 15.39 -6.56
CA MET A 44 16.38 15.32 -5.47
C MET A 44 16.02 14.22 -4.43
N ILE A 45 14.74 14.06 -4.10
CA ILE A 45 14.29 12.97 -3.23
C ILE A 45 14.50 11.62 -3.91
N CYS A 46 14.20 11.49 -5.20
CA CYS A 46 14.40 10.26 -5.96
C CYS A 46 15.89 9.89 -6.04
N GLU A 47 16.77 10.85 -6.24
CA GLU A 47 18.22 10.64 -6.23
C GLU A 47 18.72 10.21 -4.83
N PHE A 48 18.26 10.87 -3.77
CA PHE A 48 18.61 10.53 -2.39
C PHE A 48 18.13 9.13 -2.00
N LEU A 49 16.93 8.71 -2.44
CA LEU A 49 16.32 7.40 -2.16
C LEU A 49 16.56 6.38 -3.29
N GLY A 50 17.43 6.67 -4.27
CA GLY A 50 17.74 5.81 -5.41
C GLY A 50 18.61 4.60 -5.04
N ALA A 51 19.64 4.30 -5.82
CA ALA A 51 20.52 3.12 -5.62
C ALA A 51 21.56 3.27 -4.52
N ASN A 52 21.42 4.24 -3.63
CA ASN A 52 22.28 4.38 -2.46
C ASN A 52 22.17 3.15 -1.53
N TRP A 53 23.28 2.74 -0.92
CA TRP A 53 23.34 1.52 -0.10
C TRP A 53 22.25 1.45 0.99
N TYR A 54 21.97 2.56 1.68
CA TYR A 54 20.95 2.62 2.73
C TYR A 54 19.53 2.46 2.18
N ALA A 55 19.26 3.03 1.00
CA ALA A 55 17.97 2.91 0.33
C ALA A 55 17.76 1.49 -0.20
N VAL A 56 18.79 0.85 -0.72
CA VAL A 56 18.76 -0.56 -1.14
C VAL A 56 18.48 -1.47 0.06
N VAL A 57 19.17 -1.28 1.19
CA VAL A 57 18.92 -2.06 2.42
C VAL A 57 17.49 -1.84 2.92
N ALA A 58 17.01 -0.60 2.95
CA ALA A 58 15.63 -0.27 3.35
C ALA A 58 14.60 -0.93 2.41
N THR A 59 14.84 -0.93 1.10
CA THR A 59 13.97 -1.56 0.10
C THR A 59 13.94 -3.09 0.26
N LEU A 60 15.09 -3.72 0.53
CA LEU A 60 15.15 -5.15 0.81
C LEU A 60 14.39 -5.51 2.10
N ALA A 61 14.54 -4.72 3.16
CA ALA A 61 13.79 -4.90 4.40
C ALA A 61 12.28 -4.73 4.17
N LEU A 62 11.86 -3.71 3.41
CA LEU A 62 10.46 -3.48 3.04
C LEU A 62 9.92 -4.65 2.19
N GLY A 63 10.71 -5.14 1.23
CA GLY A 63 10.37 -6.32 0.43
C GLY A 63 10.16 -7.56 1.31
N ALA A 64 11.04 -7.81 2.26
CA ALA A 64 10.90 -8.92 3.21
C ALA A 64 9.64 -8.80 4.07
N LEU A 65 9.32 -7.59 4.57
CA LEU A 65 8.09 -7.32 5.31
C LEU A 65 6.85 -7.55 4.45
N THR A 66 6.87 -7.11 3.20
CA THR A 66 5.78 -7.30 2.24
C THR A 66 5.55 -8.79 1.95
N VAL A 67 6.61 -9.54 1.67
CA VAL A 67 6.54 -10.99 1.44
C VAL A 67 6.00 -11.70 2.69
N ALA A 68 6.50 -11.37 3.87
CA ALA A 68 6.00 -11.92 5.12
C ALA A 68 4.49 -11.63 5.30
N HIS A 69 4.06 -10.39 5.06
CA HIS A 69 2.65 -9.99 5.14
C HIS A 69 1.77 -10.83 4.21
N ILE A 70 2.18 -10.99 2.95
CA ILE A 70 1.45 -11.76 1.93
C ILE A 70 1.39 -13.25 2.32
N VAL A 71 2.51 -13.85 2.70
CA VAL A 71 2.58 -15.27 3.08
C VAL A 71 1.67 -15.55 4.28
N TYR A 72 1.76 -14.72 5.32
CA TYR A 72 0.88 -14.88 6.50
C TYR A 72 -0.59 -14.61 6.18
N ALA A 73 -0.92 -13.72 5.23
CA ALA A 73 -2.29 -13.52 4.78
C ALA A 73 -2.88 -14.80 4.16
N PHE A 74 -2.12 -15.49 3.30
CA PHE A 74 -2.55 -16.76 2.72
C PHE A 74 -2.66 -17.88 3.77
N ILE A 75 -1.68 -18.00 4.68
CA ILE A 75 -1.70 -19.00 5.76
C ILE A 75 -2.94 -18.80 6.65
N LEU A 76 -3.19 -17.59 7.12
CA LEU A 76 -4.34 -17.28 7.97
C LEU A 76 -5.67 -17.49 7.24
N THR A 77 -5.73 -17.15 5.96
CA THR A 77 -6.93 -17.37 5.13
C THR A 77 -7.21 -18.87 4.97
N ALA A 78 -6.19 -19.68 4.68
CA ALA A 78 -6.32 -21.13 4.57
C ALA A 78 -6.79 -21.77 5.88
N GLN A 79 -6.19 -21.35 7.01
CA GLN A 79 -6.59 -21.83 8.34
C GLN A 79 -8.04 -21.44 8.68
N ASN A 80 -8.44 -20.20 8.41
CA ASN A 80 -9.81 -19.75 8.67
C ASN A 80 -10.84 -20.49 7.79
N ARG A 81 -10.47 -20.83 6.54
CA ARG A 81 -11.33 -21.66 5.66
C ARG A 81 -11.43 -23.09 6.17
N SER A 82 -10.31 -23.71 6.54
CA SER A 82 -10.29 -25.08 7.10
C SER A 82 -11.07 -25.17 8.40
N ALA A 83 -10.94 -24.18 9.30
CA ALA A 83 -11.67 -24.16 10.57
C ALA A 83 -13.18 -23.99 10.41
N ARG A 84 -13.66 -23.37 9.31
CA ARG A 84 -15.10 -23.26 9.02
C ARG A 84 -15.71 -24.56 8.51
N GLY A 85 -14.91 -25.48 7.96
CA GLY A 85 -15.40 -26.71 7.35
C GLY A 85 -16.28 -26.49 6.11
N ASN A 86 -16.91 -27.59 5.63
CA ASN A 86 -17.82 -27.57 4.48
C ASN A 86 -19.27 -27.24 4.85
N GLU A 87 -19.59 -27.15 6.12
CA GLU A 87 -20.96 -26.86 6.57
C GLU A 87 -21.28 -25.37 6.34
N ARG A 88 -22.19 -25.13 5.41
CA ARG A 88 -22.83 -23.82 5.29
C ARG A 88 -23.79 -23.64 6.46
N TYR A 89 -23.75 -22.48 7.10
CA TYR A 89 -24.74 -22.15 8.12
C TYR A 89 -26.14 -22.37 7.55
N ALA A 90 -26.98 -23.11 8.27
CA ALA A 90 -28.37 -23.34 7.92
C ALA A 90 -29.17 -22.01 7.85
N VAL A 91 -28.67 -20.97 8.51
CA VAL A 91 -29.19 -19.61 8.46
C VAL A 91 -28.13 -18.71 7.83
N THR A 92 -28.31 -18.36 6.58
CA THR A 92 -27.49 -17.39 5.83
C THR A 92 -27.83 -15.94 6.20
N GLY A 93 -28.12 -15.66 7.45
CA GLY A 93 -28.25 -14.30 7.96
C GLY A 93 -26.91 -13.59 7.87
N SER A 94 -26.78 -12.62 6.95
CA SER A 94 -25.66 -11.72 7.00
C SER A 94 -25.71 -11.01 8.34
N SER A 95 -24.79 -11.33 9.26
CA SER A 95 -24.68 -10.55 10.47
C SER A 95 -24.41 -9.10 10.05
N PRO A 96 -25.29 -8.15 10.36
CA PRO A 96 -25.09 -6.74 10.00
C PRO A 96 -23.85 -6.14 10.68
N LYS A 97 -23.24 -6.89 11.59
CA LYS A 97 -22.03 -6.51 12.33
C LYS A 97 -20.70 -6.84 11.62
N VAL A 98 -20.72 -7.61 10.50
CA VAL A 98 -19.49 -7.96 9.77
C VAL A 98 -19.31 -7.01 8.60
N GLU A 99 -18.27 -6.19 8.67
CA GLU A 99 -17.92 -5.23 7.61
C GLU A 99 -17.65 -5.93 6.28
N TRP A 100 -18.08 -5.31 5.18
CA TRP A 100 -17.88 -5.81 3.82
C TRP A 100 -16.40 -6.06 3.51
N ALA A 101 -15.51 -5.13 3.90
CA ALA A 101 -14.08 -5.26 3.71
C ALA A 101 -13.52 -6.52 4.40
N SER A 102 -13.99 -6.84 5.61
CA SER A 102 -13.59 -8.06 6.33
C SER A 102 -13.92 -9.34 5.58
N LYS A 103 -15.09 -9.39 4.94
CA LYS A 103 -15.51 -10.56 4.14
C LYS A 103 -14.69 -10.73 2.87
N ASN A 104 -14.20 -9.63 2.29
CA ASN A 104 -13.53 -9.59 1.00
C ASN A 104 -12.01 -9.33 1.10
N MET A 105 -11.42 -9.44 2.31
CA MET A 105 -10.01 -9.12 2.54
C MET A 105 -9.04 -9.85 1.61
N LEU A 106 -9.31 -11.12 1.28
CA LEU A 106 -8.46 -11.87 0.36
C LEU A 106 -8.52 -11.29 -1.07
N VAL A 107 -9.72 -10.97 -1.55
CA VAL A 107 -9.90 -10.39 -2.89
C VAL A 107 -9.25 -9.01 -2.95
N LEU A 108 -9.49 -8.17 -1.94
CA LEU A 108 -8.84 -6.87 -1.81
C LEU A 108 -7.32 -7.01 -1.77
N GLY A 109 -6.79 -7.97 -1.00
CA GLY A 109 -5.36 -8.24 -0.93
C GLY A 109 -4.76 -8.68 -2.26
N ILE A 110 -5.48 -9.46 -3.07
CA ILE A 110 -5.05 -9.85 -4.43
C ILE A 110 -5.02 -8.63 -5.34
N ILE A 111 -6.05 -7.77 -5.31
CA ILE A 111 -6.05 -6.54 -6.12
C ILE A 111 -4.90 -5.62 -5.70
N VAL A 112 -4.65 -5.48 -4.39
CA VAL A 112 -3.52 -4.70 -3.87
C VAL A 112 -2.19 -5.27 -4.37
N LEU A 113 -2.02 -6.60 -4.37
CA LEU A 113 -0.82 -7.26 -4.88
C LEU A 113 -0.63 -7.01 -6.38
N LEU A 114 -1.67 -7.15 -7.19
CA LEU A 114 -1.59 -6.91 -8.64
C LEU A 114 -1.24 -5.45 -8.96
N GLY A 115 -1.87 -4.50 -8.26
CA GLY A 115 -1.54 -3.08 -8.43
C GLY A 115 -0.12 -2.76 -7.95
N MET A 116 0.36 -3.41 -6.88
CA MET A 116 1.75 -3.28 -6.43
C MET A 116 2.74 -3.80 -7.49
N LEU A 117 2.46 -4.93 -8.13
CA LEU A 117 3.32 -5.45 -9.21
C LEU A 117 3.35 -4.49 -10.40
N LEU A 118 2.22 -3.91 -10.78
CA LEU A 118 2.14 -2.87 -11.80
C LEU A 118 2.96 -1.63 -11.40
N HIS A 119 2.84 -1.19 -10.16
CA HIS A 119 3.58 -0.05 -9.62
C HIS A 119 5.10 -0.31 -9.60
N LEU A 120 5.53 -1.49 -9.16
CA LEU A 120 6.94 -1.88 -9.20
C LEU A 120 7.48 -1.90 -10.63
N PHE A 121 6.70 -2.36 -11.60
CA PHE A 121 7.08 -2.36 -13.01
C PHE A 121 7.20 -0.94 -13.56
N ASN A 122 6.23 -0.06 -13.29
CA ASN A 122 6.22 1.31 -13.83
C ASN A 122 7.32 2.18 -13.23
N PHE A 123 7.66 2.01 -11.95
CA PHE A 123 8.57 2.88 -11.22
C PHE A 123 9.85 2.16 -10.76
N TRP A 124 9.75 1.22 -9.83
CA TRP A 124 10.92 0.61 -9.21
C TRP A 124 11.86 -0.06 -10.23
N TYR A 125 11.30 -0.77 -11.20
CA TYR A 125 12.06 -1.46 -12.25
C TYR A 125 12.83 -0.47 -13.13
N ASN A 126 12.21 0.65 -13.50
CA ASN A 126 12.82 1.67 -14.35
C ASN A 126 13.71 2.67 -13.58
N MET A 127 13.62 2.70 -12.27
CA MET A 127 14.36 3.61 -11.41
C MET A 127 15.45 2.83 -10.64
N MET A 128 15.20 2.43 -9.40
CA MET A 128 16.20 1.81 -8.54
C MET A 128 16.82 0.53 -9.14
N PHE A 129 16.03 -0.37 -9.69
CA PHE A 129 16.57 -1.60 -10.27
C PHE A 129 17.44 -1.30 -11.49
N ALA A 130 16.98 -0.44 -12.39
CA ALA A 130 17.73 -0.05 -13.58
C ALA A 130 19.06 0.61 -13.22
N GLU A 131 19.07 1.45 -12.19
CA GLU A 131 20.28 2.10 -11.68
C GLU A 131 21.28 1.09 -11.11
N ILE A 132 20.81 0.12 -10.30
CA ILE A 132 21.66 -0.93 -9.71
C ILE A 132 22.33 -1.79 -10.78
N VAL A 133 21.60 -2.16 -11.84
CA VAL A 133 22.12 -3.06 -12.89
C VAL A 133 22.74 -2.32 -14.07
N GLY A 134 22.73 -0.99 -14.08
CA GLY A 134 23.26 -0.17 -15.18
C GLY A 134 22.46 -0.29 -16.47
N MET A 135 21.15 -0.49 -16.39
CA MET A 135 20.26 -0.64 -17.53
C MET A 135 19.89 0.71 -18.16
N HIS A 136 19.91 0.79 -19.47
CA HIS A 136 19.40 1.97 -20.19
C HIS A 136 17.86 2.02 -20.09
N THR A 137 17.34 3.17 -19.66
CA THR A 137 15.92 3.46 -19.53
C THR A 137 15.53 4.70 -20.32
N GLN A 138 14.23 4.93 -20.50
CA GLN A 138 13.71 6.06 -21.27
C GLN A 138 14.10 7.41 -20.65
N PHE A 139 14.08 7.51 -19.32
CA PHE A 139 14.52 8.68 -18.56
C PHE A 139 15.65 8.28 -17.63
N HIS A 140 16.39 9.27 -17.11
CA HIS A 140 17.37 8.99 -16.06
C HIS A 140 16.69 8.31 -14.86
N PRO A 141 17.27 7.26 -14.25
CA PRO A 141 16.63 6.55 -13.13
C PRO A 141 16.23 7.43 -11.94
N ALA A 142 16.94 8.54 -11.71
CA ALA A 142 16.61 9.52 -10.67
C ALA A 142 15.54 10.54 -11.09
N ASP A 143 15.11 10.57 -12.37
CA ASP A 143 14.07 11.48 -12.85
C ASP A 143 12.65 10.93 -12.59
N GLY A 144 12.32 10.80 -11.32
CA GLY A 144 11.00 10.31 -10.89
C GLY A 144 9.85 11.18 -11.37
N PHE A 145 10.09 12.48 -11.58
CA PHE A 145 9.07 13.41 -12.08
C PHE A 145 8.66 13.06 -13.51
N ALA A 146 9.62 12.76 -14.38
CA ALA A 146 9.34 12.33 -15.74
C ALA A 146 8.55 11.00 -15.77
N TYR A 147 8.92 10.03 -14.90
CA TYR A 147 8.19 8.77 -14.79
C TYR A 147 6.75 8.94 -14.32
N ILE A 148 6.47 9.83 -13.36
CA ILE A 148 5.09 10.15 -12.92
C ILE A 148 4.30 10.76 -14.08
N LYS A 149 4.88 11.74 -14.74
CA LYS A 149 4.25 12.45 -15.87
C LYS A 149 3.90 11.50 -17.02
N GLU A 150 4.84 10.65 -17.42
CA GLU A 150 4.64 9.66 -18.49
C GLU A 150 3.60 8.62 -18.11
N THR A 151 3.67 8.07 -16.90
CA THR A 151 2.74 7.04 -16.44
C THR A 151 1.31 7.57 -16.42
N PHE A 152 1.08 8.75 -15.88
CA PHE A 152 -0.28 9.30 -15.73
C PHE A 152 -0.75 10.13 -16.95
N ALA A 153 0.07 10.29 -17.99
CA ALA A 153 -0.41 10.69 -19.31
C ALA A 153 -1.25 9.60 -19.99
N ASN A 154 -1.08 8.34 -19.61
CA ASN A 154 -1.84 7.22 -20.15
C ASN A 154 -3.12 6.97 -19.33
N PRO A 155 -4.33 7.16 -19.90
CA PRO A 155 -5.59 7.02 -19.18
C PRO A 155 -5.84 5.59 -18.66
N VAL A 156 -5.25 4.56 -19.30
CA VAL A 156 -5.37 3.18 -18.81
C VAL A 156 -4.68 3.03 -17.46
N PHE A 157 -3.45 3.56 -17.32
CA PHE A 157 -2.76 3.53 -16.04
C PHE A 157 -3.49 4.37 -14.99
N VAL A 158 -4.03 5.54 -15.36
CA VAL A 158 -4.83 6.36 -14.43
C VAL A 158 -5.99 5.55 -13.84
N ILE A 159 -6.76 4.88 -14.68
CA ILE A 159 -7.90 4.05 -14.23
C ILE A 159 -7.41 2.90 -13.33
N LEU A 160 -6.36 2.19 -13.73
CA LEU A 160 -5.82 1.07 -12.95
C LEU A 160 -5.32 1.54 -11.57
N TYR A 161 -4.64 2.68 -11.50
CA TYR A 161 -4.16 3.25 -10.22
C TYR A 161 -5.32 3.74 -9.35
N ILE A 162 -6.38 4.33 -9.92
CA ILE A 162 -7.57 4.72 -9.16
C ILE A 162 -8.23 3.47 -8.54
N VAL A 163 -8.44 2.41 -9.31
CA VAL A 163 -9.00 1.14 -8.82
C VAL A 163 -8.11 0.56 -7.71
N TRP A 164 -6.80 0.61 -7.90
CA TRP A 164 -5.83 0.14 -6.91
C TRP A 164 -5.87 0.95 -5.62
N ILE A 165 -5.91 2.29 -5.69
CA ILE A 165 -6.03 3.19 -4.53
C ILE A 165 -7.31 2.88 -3.75
N TYR A 166 -8.45 2.65 -4.41
CA TYR A 166 -9.68 2.25 -3.75
C TYR A 166 -9.55 0.89 -3.06
N ALA A 167 -8.90 -0.09 -3.69
CA ALA A 167 -8.67 -1.40 -3.07
C ALA A 167 -7.78 -1.27 -1.82
N ILE A 168 -6.72 -0.45 -1.88
CA ILE A 168 -5.87 -0.14 -0.72
C ILE A 168 -6.69 0.54 0.37
N TRP A 169 -7.53 1.49 0.05
CA TRP A 169 -8.38 2.19 1.03
C TRP A 169 -9.26 1.21 1.81
N PHE A 170 -9.97 0.31 1.13
CA PHE A 170 -10.77 -0.72 1.80
C PHE A 170 -9.91 -1.70 2.60
N HIS A 171 -8.76 -2.09 2.07
CA HIS A 171 -7.83 -2.99 2.73
C HIS A 171 -7.28 -2.37 4.03
N LEU A 172 -6.84 -1.12 3.97
CA LEU A 172 -6.29 -0.41 5.12
C LEU A 172 -7.35 0.00 6.13
N SER A 173 -8.53 0.44 5.70
CA SER A 173 -9.60 0.87 6.60
C SER A 173 -10.03 -0.26 7.56
N HIS A 174 -10.01 -1.52 7.07
CA HIS A 174 -10.20 -2.69 7.92
C HIS A 174 -8.91 -3.11 8.64
N GLY A 175 -7.80 -3.17 7.92
CA GLY A 175 -6.51 -3.65 8.42
C GLY A 175 -6.00 -2.85 9.62
N PHE A 176 -6.17 -1.52 9.61
CA PHE A 176 -5.69 -0.63 10.66
C PHE A 176 -6.27 -0.97 12.03
N TRP A 177 -7.60 -0.92 12.18
CA TRP A 177 -8.21 -1.20 13.48
C TRP A 177 -8.10 -2.67 13.88
N SER A 178 -8.08 -3.59 12.92
CA SER A 178 -7.87 -5.02 13.16
C SER A 178 -6.47 -5.30 13.73
N ALA A 179 -5.45 -4.56 13.29
CA ALA A 179 -4.11 -4.63 13.86
C ALA A 179 -4.10 -4.14 15.31
N MET A 180 -4.76 -3.00 15.63
CA MET A 180 -4.88 -2.49 16.99
C MET A 180 -5.60 -3.50 17.90
N GLN A 181 -6.61 -4.20 17.38
CA GLN A 181 -7.29 -5.26 18.10
C GLN A 181 -6.37 -6.44 18.41
N THR A 182 -5.60 -6.89 17.44
CA THR A 182 -4.67 -8.02 17.62
C THR A 182 -3.57 -7.71 18.63
N LEU A 183 -3.10 -6.46 18.67
CA LEU A 183 -2.07 -6.00 19.60
C LEU A 183 -2.61 -5.73 21.02
N GLY A 184 -3.92 -5.88 21.25
CA GLY A 184 -4.53 -5.72 22.57
C GLY A 184 -4.78 -4.26 22.98
N ILE A 185 -4.65 -3.30 22.05
CA ILE A 185 -4.82 -1.85 22.31
C ILE A 185 -6.27 -1.40 22.05
N ASN A 186 -7.25 -2.26 22.29
CA ASN A 186 -8.64 -2.07 21.84
C ASN A 186 -9.70 -2.21 22.94
N GLY A 187 -9.46 -1.73 24.16
CA GLY A 187 -10.46 -1.73 25.22
C GLY A 187 -11.86 -1.27 24.75
N LYS A 188 -12.92 -1.50 25.54
CA LYS A 188 -14.33 -1.21 25.16
C LYS A 188 -14.57 0.16 24.54
N VAL A 189 -13.85 1.20 25.03
CA VAL A 189 -13.92 2.58 24.52
C VAL A 189 -13.08 2.74 23.26
N TRP A 190 -11.87 2.16 23.21
CA TRP A 190 -10.93 2.38 22.13
C TRP A 190 -11.28 1.63 20.84
N PHE A 191 -12.03 0.54 20.91
CA PHE A 191 -12.42 -0.23 19.72
C PHE A 191 -13.13 0.65 18.66
N ASN A 192 -14.15 1.42 19.08
CA ASN A 192 -14.87 2.30 18.16
C ASN A 192 -14.01 3.50 17.74
N ARG A 193 -13.16 4.02 18.63
CA ARG A 193 -12.25 5.11 18.31
C ARG A 193 -11.23 4.70 17.25
N TRP A 194 -10.63 3.51 17.36
CA TRP A 194 -9.69 3.00 16.35
C TRP A 194 -10.33 2.81 14.98
N LYS A 195 -11.59 2.44 14.91
CA LYS A 195 -12.32 2.38 13.63
C LYS A 195 -12.44 3.75 12.98
N VAL A 196 -12.82 4.77 13.73
CA VAL A 196 -12.95 6.14 13.21
C VAL A 196 -11.58 6.72 12.86
N ILE A 197 -10.60 6.60 13.75
CA ILE A 197 -9.22 7.05 13.50
C ILE A 197 -8.65 6.37 12.26
N GLY A 198 -8.78 5.05 12.15
CA GLY A 198 -8.30 4.28 11.01
C GLY A 198 -8.97 4.72 9.70
N LEU A 199 -10.29 4.91 9.71
CA LEU A 199 -11.03 5.38 8.54
C LEU A 199 -10.58 6.79 8.11
N VAL A 200 -10.50 7.73 9.03
CA VAL A 200 -10.07 9.12 8.72
C VAL A 200 -8.64 9.12 8.21
N TYR A 201 -7.73 8.45 8.93
CA TYR A 201 -6.31 8.38 8.58
C TYR A 201 -6.09 7.77 7.19
N THR A 202 -6.69 6.61 6.93
CA THR A 202 -6.55 5.93 5.63
C THR A 202 -7.21 6.70 4.50
N SER A 203 -8.32 7.42 4.77
CA SER A 203 -8.96 8.28 3.79
C SER A 203 -8.08 9.46 3.40
N LEU A 204 -7.46 10.14 4.36
CA LEU A 204 -6.52 11.23 4.09
C LEU A 204 -5.30 10.74 3.31
N LEU A 205 -4.74 9.58 3.68
CA LEU A 205 -3.61 8.97 3.02
C LEU A 205 -3.93 8.64 1.54
N MET A 206 -5.06 8.00 1.28
CA MET A 206 -5.47 7.64 -0.08
C MET A 206 -5.90 8.85 -0.91
N LEU A 207 -6.48 9.86 -0.28
CA LEU A 207 -6.79 11.13 -0.94
C LEU A 207 -5.51 11.81 -1.43
N GLY A 208 -4.43 11.79 -0.65
CA GLY A 208 -3.12 12.30 -1.07
C GLY A 208 -2.62 11.64 -2.35
N PHE A 209 -2.63 10.31 -2.43
CA PHE A 209 -2.25 9.59 -3.66
C PHE A 209 -3.20 9.89 -4.83
N LEU A 210 -4.51 9.95 -4.57
CA LEU A 210 -5.50 10.25 -5.60
C LEU A 210 -5.29 11.65 -6.20
N ILE A 211 -4.98 12.63 -5.37
CA ILE A 211 -4.67 14.00 -5.84
C ILE A 211 -3.44 13.99 -6.75
N VAL A 212 -2.37 13.26 -6.38
CA VAL A 212 -1.19 13.15 -7.24
C VAL A 212 -1.56 12.56 -8.60
N VAL A 213 -2.24 11.41 -8.63
CA VAL A 213 -2.65 10.75 -9.88
C VAL A 213 -3.48 11.69 -10.75
N LEU A 214 -4.51 12.33 -10.19
CA LEU A 214 -5.43 13.18 -10.95
C LEU A 214 -4.75 14.49 -11.39
N ALA A 215 -3.91 15.10 -10.57
CA ALA A 215 -3.21 16.33 -10.91
C ALA A 215 -2.28 16.15 -12.13
N PHE A 216 -1.58 15.01 -12.20
CA PHE A 216 -0.75 14.70 -13.37
C PHE A 216 -1.58 14.26 -14.58
N ALA A 217 -2.64 13.48 -14.37
CA ALA A 217 -3.54 13.03 -15.44
C ALA A 217 -4.22 14.19 -16.17
N PHE A 218 -4.62 15.24 -15.44
CA PHE A 218 -5.30 16.41 -15.99
C PHE A 218 -4.33 17.61 -16.28
N GLY A 219 -3.04 17.44 -16.05
CA GLY A 219 -2.05 18.53 -16.26
C GLY A 219 -2.23 19.70 -15.29
N CYS A 220 -2.89 19.48 -14.13
CA CYS A 220 -3.22 20.55 -13.17
C CYS A 220 -2.19 20.65 -12.03
N ALA A 221 -1.10 19.87 -12.04
CA ALA A 221 -0.07 20.00 -11.03
C ALA A 221 0.65 21.34 -11.16
N PRO A 222 0.78 22.17 -10.11
CA PRO A 222 1.49 23.44 -10.14
C PRO A 222 2.92 23.34 -10.69
N SER A 223 3.60 22.21 -10.40
CA SER A 223 4.94 21.91 -10.93
C SER A 223 5.03 21.79 -12.44
N LEU A 224 3.92 21.51 -13.14
CA LEU A 224 3.86 21.44 -14.59
C LEU A 224 3.82 22.84 -15.25
N CYS A 225 3.36 23.85 -14.51
CA CYS A 225 3.29 25.24 -14.99
C CYS A 225 4.63 25.98 -14.88
N CYS A 226 5.59 25.46 -14.10
CA CYS A 226 6.89 26.07 -13.89
C CYS A 226 7.97 25.59 -14.90
N VAL A 227 7.61 24.76 -15.87
CA VAL A 227 8.50 24.19 -16.91
C VAL A 227 8.28 24.89 -18.25
N ALA A 228 8.01 26.20 -18.23
CA ALA A 228 7.96 27.04 -19.44
C ALA A 228 9.21 27.86 -19.58
#